data_38656a444671fb11c899fbf0a3386c12
#
_entry.id   38656a444671fb11c899fbf0a3386c12
#
_cell.length_a   1.000
_cell.length_b   1.000
_cell.length_c   1.000
_cell.angle_alpha   90.00
_cell.angle_beta   90.00
_cell.angle_gamma   90.00
#
_symmetry.space_group_name_H-M   'P 1'
#
loop_
_entity.id
_entity.type
_entity.pdbx_description
1 polymer ?
#
loop_
_entity_poly.entity_id
_entity_poly.type
_entity_poly.pdbx_seq_one_letter_code
_entity_poly.pdbx_strand_id
1 'polypeptide(L)'
;LYGLLLCSGNDAALALADHCGRLERFVAEMNRKAAELGMTGTSFANPNGLDQEGHYSTARDMARLAACAVKNETLVRLCSTRSVTVGGRTMTNHNRLLRSIDGCIGLKTGYTRAAGRTLVSCVRRNGRTLIAVTLQDGNDWADHTALYEFGFGP
;
A
#
# COMPACT_ATOMS: atom_id res chain seq x y z
N LEU A 1 -1.25 -3.72 -13.39
CA LEU A 1 -0.90 -3.79 -11.97
C LEU A 1 0.35 -2.97 -11.62
N TYR A 2 1.45 -3.03 -12.40
CA TYR A 2 2.66 -2.25 -12.11
C TYR A 2 2.39 -0.74 -12.07
N GLY A 3 1.62 -0.18 -13.02
CA GLY A 3 1.25 1.24 -13.01
C GLY A 3 0.56 1.67 -11.73
N LEU A 4 -0.34 0.82 -11.19
CA LEU A 4 -1.00 1.07 -9.91
C LEU A 4 -0.03 0.98 -8.72
N LEU A 5 0.71 -0.12 -8.61
CA LEU A 5 1.46 -0.42 -7.39
C LEU A 5 2.78 0.37 -7.27
N LEU A 6 3.47 0.62 -8.39
CA LEU A 6 4.74 1.35 -8.39
C LEU A 6 4.55 2.86 -8.47
N CYS A 7 3.67 3.31 -9.39
CA CYS A 7 3.52 4.72 -9.76
C CYS A 7 2.24 5.36 -9.22
N SER A 8 1.39 4.60 -8.50
CA SER A 8 0.09 5.09 -8.00
C SER A 8 -0.80 5.65 -9.13
N GLY A 9 -0.82 4.98 -10.30
CA GLY A 9 -1.61 5.43 -11.45
C GLY A 9 -3.11 5.36 -11.15
N ASN A 10 -3.78 6.52 -11.11
CA ASN A 10 -5.22 6.62 -10.88
C ASN A 10 -6.02 5.97 -12.01
N ASP A 11 -5.57 6.17 -13.24
CA ASP A 11 -6.10 5.55 -14.46
C ASP A 11 -5.99 4.01 -14.38
N ALA A 12 -4.87 3.49 -13.89
CA ALA A 12 -4.68 2.06 -13.69
C ALA A 12 -5.63 1.49 -12.64
N ALA A 13 -5.91 2.22 -11.56
CA ALA A 13 -6.88 1.81 -10.54
C ALA A 13 -8.29 1.74 -11.12
N LEU A 14 -8.69 2.77 -11.86
CA LEU A 14 -10.01 2.84 -12.51
C LEU A 14 -10.18 1.75 -13.57
N ALA A 15 -9.16 1.52 -14.41
CA ALA A 15 -9.19 0.46 -15.41
C ALA A 15 -9.31 -0.95 -14.80
N LEU A 16 -8.66 -1.18 -13.65
CA LEU A 16 -8.78 -2.45 -12.92
C LEU A 16 -10.18 -2.60 -12.31
N ALA A 17 -10.74 -1.53 -11.75
CA ALA A 17 -12.08 -1.55 -11.18
C ALA A 17 -13.14 -1.84 -12.27
N ASP A 18 -13.01 -1.21 -13.44
CA ASP A 18 -13.89 -1.43 -14.58
C ASP A 18 -13.80 -2.86 -15.10
N HIS A 19 -12.57 -3.39 -15.26
CA HIS A 19 -12.32 -4.78 -15.65
C HIS A 19 -12.95 -5.80 -14.70
N CYS A 20 -12.97 -5.50 -13.39
CA CYS A 20 -13.56 -6.36 -12.36
C CYS A 20 -15.10 -6.21 -12.20
N GLY A 21 -15.77 -5.44 -13.06
CA GLY A 21 -17.23 -5.40 -13.14
C GLY A 21 -17.90 -4.10 -12.68
N ARG A 22 -17.36 -2.97 -13.06
CA ARG A 22 -17.79 -1.59 -12.78
C ARG A 22 -17.32 -1.05 -11.43
N LEU A 23 -17.21 0.27 -11.39
CA LEU A 23 -16.64 1.04 -10.28
C LEU A 23 -17.37 0.80 -8.96
N GLU A 24 -18.70 0.92 -8.96
CA GLU A 24 -19.51 0.79 -7.75
C GLU A 24 -19.40 -0.62 -7.14
N ARG A 25 -19.46 -1.64 -7.99
CA ARG A 25 -19.30 -3.03 -7.56
C ARG A 25 -17.91 -3.28 -7.00
N PHE A 26 -16.87 -2.72 -7.63
CA PHE A 26 -15.49 -2.87 -7.15
C PHE A 26 -15.30 -2.22 -5.77
N VAL A 27 -15.84 -1.00 -5.56
CA VAL A 27 -15.80 -0.32 -4.26
C VAL A 27 -16.59 -1.10 -3.20
N ALA A 28 -17.75 -1.67 -3.56
CA ALA A 28 -18.49 -2.53 -2.65
C ALA A 28 -17.67 -3.76 -2.23
N GLU A 29 -16.95 -4.40 -3.16
CA GLU A 29 -16.03 -5.51 -2.86
C GLU A 29 -14.83 -5.09 -2.00
N MET A 30 -14.28 -3.88 -2.20
CA MET A 30 -13.25 -3.34 -1.30
C MET A 30 -13.77 -3.21 0.13
N ASN A 31 -14.96 -2.66 0.32
CA ASN A 31 -15.57 -2.52 1.64
C ASN A 31 -15.96 -3.88 2.25
N ARG A 32 -16.46 -4.83 1.45
CA ARG A 32 -16.72 -6.20 1.90
C ARG A 32 -15.43 -6.85 2.39
N LYS A 33 -14.31 -6.71 1.65
CA LYS A 33 -13.01 -7.22 2.07
C LYS A 33 -12.50 -6.54 3.34
N ALA A 34 -12.70 -5.23 3.50
CA ALA A 34 -12.36 -4.52 4.72
C ALA A 34 -13.13 -5.09 5.93
N ALA A 35 -14.43 -5.33 5.79
CA ALA A 35 -15.25 -5.94 6.83
C ALA A 35 -14.78 -7.36 7.19
N GLU A 36 -14.46 -8.21 6.20
CA GLU A 36 -13.89 -9.55 6.41
C GLU A 36 -12.57 -9.54 7.19
N LEU A 37 -11.75 -8.50 6.99
CA LEU A 37 -10.49 -8.31 7.69
C LEU A 37 -10.65 -7.64 9.06
N GLY A 38 -11.87 -7.31 9.47
CA GLY A 38 -12.17 -6.61 10.72
C GLY A 38 -11.69 -5.16 10.74
N MET A 39 -11.63 -4.49 9.58
CA MET A 39 -11.22 -3.09 9.43
C MET A 39 -12.41 -2.17 9.76
N THR A 40 -12.76 -2.09 11.05
CA THR A 40 -13.98 -1.39 11.51
C THR A 40 -13.89 0.14 11.43
N GLY A 41 -12.71 0.69 11.30
CA GLY A 41 -12.46 2.13 11.14
C GLY A 41 -12.13 2.50 9.68
N THR A 42 -12.64 1.74 8.70
CA THR A 42 -12.30 1.94 7.29
C THR A 42 -13.55 1.98 6.43
N SER A 43 -13.57 2.93 5.50
CA SER A 43 -14.55 3.02 4.41
C SER A 43 -13.85 3.45 3.13
N PHE A 44 -14.09 2.73 2.05
CA PHE A 44 -13.59 3.06 0.72
C PHE A 44 -14.71 3.66 -0.13
N ALA A 45 -14.48 4.83 -0.71
CA ALA A 45 -15.41 5.50 -1.60
C ALA A 45 -14.96 5.46 -3.08
N ASN A 46 -13.68 5.15 -3.33
CA ASN A 46 -13.11 4.99 -4.67
C ASN A 46 -11.93 4.01 -4.67
N PRO A 47 -11.49 3.51 -5.85
CA PRO A 47 -10.40 2.54 -5.95
C PRO A 47 -9.01 3.18 -6.02
N ASN A 48 -8.91 4.48 -6.28
CA ASN A 48 -7.64 5.17 -6.55
C ASN A 48 -7.08 5.92 -5.35
N GLY A 49 -7.86 6.09 -4.27
CA GLY A 49 -7.41 6.74 -3.03
C GLY A 49 -7.38 8.27 -3.08
N LEU A 50 -8.08 8.90 -4.02
CA LEU A 50 -8.26 10.34 -4.01
C LEU A 50 -9.23 10.78 -2.92
N ASP A 51 -9.07 12.02 -2.47
CA ASP A 51 -9.91 12.61 -1.44
C ASP A 51 -11.38 12.60 -1.87
N GLN A 52 -12.22 12.00 -1.05
CA GLN A 52 -13.66 11.90 -1.27
C GLN A 52 -14.36 11.74 0.09
N GLU A 53 -15.55 12.33 0.23
CA GLU A 53 -16.38 12.14 1.41
C GLU A 53 -16.61 10.63 1.66
N GLY A 54 -16.48 10.20 2.91
CA GLY A 54 -16.61 8.80 3.28
C GLY A 54 -15.40 7.90 2.95
N HIS A 55 -14.28 8.46 2.44
CA HIS A 55 -13.04 7.72 2.17
C HIS A 55 -12.04 7.90 3.32
N TYR A 56 -11.94 6.92 4.20
CA TYR A 56 -11.06 6.98 5.37
C TYR A 56 -10.57 5.60 5.81
N SER A 57 -9.48 5.61 6.59
CA SER A 57 -8.96 4.41 7.25
C SER A 57 -8.20 4.79 8.53
N THR A 58 -7.73 3.78 9.25
CA THR A 58 -6.83 3.91 10.39
C THR A 58 -5.52 3.17 10.13
N ALA A 59 -4.43 3.56 10.82
CA ALA A 59 -3.15 2.85 10.72
C ALA A 59 -3.29 1.37 11.11
N ARG A 60 -4.11 1.06 12.11
CA ARG A 60 -4.40 -0.32 12.54
C ARG A 60 -5.07 -1.14 11.46
N ASP A 61 -6.06 -0.57 10.78
CA ASP A 61 -6.78 -1.27 9.73
C ASP A 61 -5.92 -1.48 8.47
N MET A 62 -5.11 -0.47 8.13
CA MET A 62 -4.13 -0.62 7.05
C MET A 62 -3.07 -1.67 7.37
N ALA A 63 -2.69 -1.84 8.64
CA ALA A 63 -1.81 -2.93 9.05
C ALA A 63 -2.48 -4.31 8.91
N ARG A 64 -3.79 -4.44 9.19
CA ARG A 64 -4.57 -5.66 8.94
C ARG A 64 -4.62 -6.01 7.45
N LEU A 65 -4.90 -5.01 6.61
CA LEU A 65 -4.90 -5.17 5.16
C LEU A 65 -3.52 -5.62 4.67
N ALA A 66 -2.46 -4.97 5.14
CA ALA A 66 -1.08 -5.32 4.80
C ALA A 66 -0.73 -6.76 5.23
N ALA A 67 -1.13 -7.17 6.42
CA ALA A 67 -0.91 -8.53 6.93
C ALA A 67 -1.62 -9.61 6.08
N CYS A 68 -2.76 -9.27 5.48
CA CYS A 68 -3.42 -10.12 4.49
C CYS A 68 -2.65 -10.10 3.15
N ALA A 69 -2.31 -8.90 2.66
CA ALA A 69 -1.67 -8.69 1.36
C ALA A 69 -0.32 -9.41 1.23
N VAL A 70 0.51 -9.41 2.28
CA VAL A 70 1.84 -10.05 2.25
C VAL A 70 1.82 -11.59 2.22
N LYS A 71 0.65 -12.20 2.34
CA LYS A 71 0.45 -13.65 2.13
C LYS A 71 0.33 -14.00 0.64
N ASN A 72 0.08 -13.03 -0.22
CA ASN A 72 -0.01 -13.22 -1.66
C ASN A 72 1.36 -12.94 -2.32
N GLU A 73 2.07 -13.98 -2.72
CA GLU A 73 3.41 -13.90 -3.30
C GLU A 73 3.45 -13.09 -4.62
N THR A 74 2.38 -13.13 -5.41
CA THR A 74 2.28 -12.30 -6.62
C THR A 74 2.23 -10.82 -6.27
N LEU A 75 1.44 -10.45 -5.26
CA LEU A 75 1.36 -9.06 -4.80
C LEU A 75 2.69 -8.60 -4.19
N VAL A 76 3.32 -9.45 -3.38
CA VAL A 76 4.66 -9.17 -2.81
C VAL A 76 5.68 -8.93 -3.92
N ARG A 77 5.74 -9.80 -4.93
CA ARG A 77 6.64 -9.65 -6.08
C ARG A 77 6.41 -8.31 -6.81
N LEU A 78 5.15 -7.93 -7.02
CA LEU A 78 4.82 -6.66 -7.67
C LEU A 78 5.26 -5.46 -6.81
N CYS A 79 4.90 -5.45 -5.52
CA CYS A 79 5.22 -4.36 -4.60
C CYS A 79 6.73 -4.21 -4.32
N SER A 80 7.49 -5.30 -4.35
CA SER A 80 8.95 -5.30 -4.15
C SER A 80 9.74 -4.93 -5.41
N THR A 81 9.10 -4.85 -6.56
CA THR A 81 9.74 -4.44 -7.82
C THR A 81 10.19 -2.99 -7.73
N ARG A 82 11.49 -2.74 -7.85
CA ARG A 82 12.09 -1.40 -7.79
C ARG A 82 11.84 -0.59 -9.04
N SER A 83 11.94 -1.23 -10.20
CA SER A 83 11.65 -0.64 -11.52
C SER A 83 11.36 -1.74 -12.52
N VAL A 84 10.52 -1.44 -13.51
CA VAL A 84 10.17 -2.36 -14.59
C VAL A 84 9.83 -1.58 -15.86
N THR A 85 10.19 -2.12 -17.02
CA THR A 85 9.80 -1.58 -18.32
C THR A 85 8.75 -2.50 -18.96
N VAL A 86 7.58 -1.96 -19.26
CA VAL A 86 6.49 -2.67 -19.92
C VAL A 86 5.95 -1.79 -21.05
N GLY A 87 5.86 -2.35 -22.25
CA GLY A 87 5.35 -1.61 -23.42
C GLY A 87 6.14 -0.31 -23.71
N GLY A 88 7.46 -0.33 -23.52
CA GLY A 88 8.32 0.83 -23.73
C GLY A 88 8.27 1.89 -22.61
N ARG A 89 7.45 1.70 -21.58
CA ARG A 89 7.35 2.60 -20.42
C ARG A 89 8.10 2.04 -19.22
N THR A 90 9.07 2.80 -18.71
CA THR A 90 9.77 2.46 -17.46
C THR A 90 9.01 3.05 -16.28
N MET A 91 8.63 2.19 -15.34
CA MET A 91 7.95 2.52 -14.11
C MET A 91 8.88 2.28 -12.93
N THR A 92 9.10 3.31 -12.11
CA THR A 92 9.94 3.23 -10.91
C THR A 92 9.05 3.30 -9.67
N ASN A 93 9.31 2.40 -8.72
CA ASN A 93 8.56 2.34 -7.47
C ASN A 93 8.85 3.58 -6.61
N HIS A 94 7.79 4.23 -6.15
CA HIS A 94 7.86 5.39 -5.27
C HIS A 94 8.34 5.04 -3.85
N ASN A 95 8.27 3.77 -3.44
CA ASN A 95 8.72 3.32 -2.13
C ASN A 95 10.26 3.30 -2.05
N ARG A 96 10.84 4.32 -1.41
CA ARG A 96 12.29 4.48 -1.25
C ARG A 96 12.90 3.40 -0.34
N LEU A 97 12.13 2.85 0.61
CA LEU A 97 12.60 1.84 1.55
C LEU A 97 13.05 0.55 0.86
N LEU A 98 12.57 0.28 -0.35
CA LEU A 98 13.04 -0.85 -1.17
C LEU A 98 14.55 -0.76 -1.51
N ARG A 99 15.16 0.43 -1.38
CA ARG A 99 16.58 0.66 -1.66
C ARG A 99 17.41 0.90 -0.40
N SER A 100 16.76 1.36 0.68
CA SER A 100 17.44 1.80 1.91
C SER A 100 17.34 0.79 3.06
N ILE A 101 16.34 -0.10 3.05
CA ILE A 101 16.12 -1.07 4.12
C ILE A 101 16.28 -2.49 3.57
N ASP A 102 17.23 -3.24 4.14
CA ASP A 102 17.42 -4.64 3.81
C ASP A 102 16.19 -5.47 4.21
N GLY A 103 15.80 -6.41 3.34
CA GLY A 103 14.59 -7.23 3.53
C GLY A 103 13.27 -6.50 3.28
N CYS A 104 13.27 -5.24 2.81
CA CYS A 104 12.04 -4.54 2.47
C CYS A 104 11.37 -5.17 1.24
N ILE A 105 10.10 -5.55 1.37
CA ILE A 105 9.28 -6.19 0.33
C ILE A 105 8.10 -5.32 -0.16
N GLY A 106 8.03 -4.09 0.25
CA GLY A 106 6.97 -3.16 -0.15
C GLY A 106 6.48 -2.32 1.02
N LEU A 107 5.23 -1.83 1.02
CA LEU A 107 4.11 -2.13 0.13
C LEU A 107 3.71 -0.93 -0.73
N LYS A 108 3.09 0.09 -0.10
CA LYS A 108 2.46 1.19 -0.86
C LYS A 108 2.66 2.54 -0.19
N THR A 109 2.99 3.52 -1.00
CA THR A 109 3.02 4.95 -0.65
C THR A 109 1.71 5.62 -1.03
N GLY A 110 1.31 6.68 -0.33
CA GLY A 110 0.18 7.51 -0.69
C GLY A 110 0.46 8.99 -0.37
N TYR A 111 -0.15 9.86 -1.14
CA TYR A 111 -0.16 11.29 -0.89
C TYR A 111 -1.36 11.95 -1.54
N THR A 112 -2.09 12.72 -0.76
CA THR A 112 -3.01 13.74 -1.23
C THR A 112 -2.79 15.02 -0.44
N ARG A 113 -3.32 16.14 -0.92
CA ARG A 113 -3.19 17.41 -0.20
C ARG A 113 -3.89 17.38 1.17
N ALA A 114 -5.03 16.71 1.27
CA ALA A 114 -5.80 16.63 2.50
C ALA A 114 -5.24 15.57 3.46
N ALA A 115 -4.90 14.37 2.95
CA ALA A 115 -4.44 13.26 3.78
C ALA A 115 -2.95 13.39 4.20
N GLY A 116 -2.17 14.24 3.51
CA GLY A 116 -0.72 14.26 3.71
C GLY A 116 -0.04 12.98 3.18
N ARG A 117 1.18 12.73 3.61
CA ARG A 117 1.93 11.51 3.24
C ARG A 117 1.46 10.34 4.08
N THR A 118 1.31 9.20 3.41
CA THR A 118 0.95 7.93 4.03
C THR A 118 1.87 6.84 3.52
N LEU A 119 2.28 5.94 4.40
CA LEU A 119 3.15 4.83 4.04
C LEU A 119 2.71 3.54 4.73
N VAL A 120 2.59 2.50 3.95
CA VAL A 120 2.51 1.12 4.44
C VAL A 120 3.73 0.39 3.93
N SER A 121 4.57 -0.12 4.80
CA SER A 121 5.74 -0.91 4.42
C SER A 121 5.81 -2.24 5.14
N CYS A 122 6.61 -3.15 4.60
CA CYS A 122 6.84 -4.48 5.16
C CYS A 122 8.30 -4.90 4.96
N VAL A 123 8.89 -5.46 6.02
CA VAL A 123 10.26 -6.00 6.00
C VAL A 123 10.22 -7.45 6.49
N ARG A 124 10.92 -8.32 5.77
CA ARG A 124 11.17 -9.72 6.15
C ARG A 124 12.65 -9.93 6.41
N ARG A 125 13.00 -10.33 7.64
CA ARG A 125 14.37 -10.67 8.05
C ARG A 125 14.36 -11.81 9.05
N ASN A 126 15.29 -12.76 8.91
CA ASN A 126 15.51 -13.82 9.91
C ASN A 126 14.23 -14.56 10.31
N GLY A 127 13.37 -14.87 9.32
CA GLY A 127 12.09 -15.55 9.54
C GLY A 127 10.98 -14.68 10.17
N ARG A 128 11.28 -13.42 10.54
CA ARG A 128 10.32 -12.46 11.08
C ARG A 128 9.79 -11.54 9.98
N THR A 129 8.51 -11.21 10.07
CA THR A 129 7.85 -10.23 9.19
C THR A 129 7.31 -9.09 10.05
N LEU A 130 7.72 -7.87 9.77
CA LEU A 130 7.20 -6.67 10.43
C LEU A 130 6.53 -5.77 9.40
N ILE A 131 5.43 -5.14 9.81
CA ILE A 131 4.67 -4.17 9.03
C ILE A 131 4.67 -2.86 9.80
N ALA A 132 4.97 -1.77 9.12
CA ALA A 132 4.85 -0.42 9.65
C ALA A 132 3.83 0.36 8.82
N VAL A 133 3.05 1.21 9.50
CA VAL A 133 2.05 2.09 8.88
C VAL A 133 2.11 3.46 9.53
N THR A 134 2.32 4.49 8.73
CA THR A 134 2.15 5.89 9.15
C THR A 134 1.13 6.58 8.26
N LEU A 135 0.31 7.44 8.86
CA LEU A 135 -0.68 8.27 8.18
C LEU A 135 -0.44 9.72 8.57
N GLN A 136 -0.57 10.63 7.57
CA GLN A 136 -0.33 12.08 7.74
C GLN A 136 1.06 12.37 8.36
N ASP A 137 2.07 11.70 7.87
CA ASP A 137 3.42 11.72 8.44
C ASP A 137 4.40 12.39 7.47
N GLY A 138 4.92 13.56 7.86
CA GLY A 138 5.89 14.33 7.06
C GLY A 138 7.28 13.68 7.00
N ASN A 139 7.58 12.74 7.91
CA ASN A 139 8.89 12.09 8.05
C ASN A 139 8.85 10.56 7.85
N ASP A 140 7.86 10.06 7.15
CA ASP A 140 7.51 8.65 6.95
C ASP A 140 8.71 7.72 6.71
N TRP A 141 9.72 8.15 5.93
CA TRP A 141 10.90 7.32 5.65
C TRP A 141 11.79 7.09 6.86
N ALA A 142 12.05 8.14 7.65
CA ALA A 142 12.87 8.04 8.85
C ALA A 142 12.12 7.30 9.96
N ASP A 143 10.82 7.58 10.12
CA ASP A 143 10.00 6.95 11.15
C ASP A 143 9.84 5.45 10.89
N HIS A 144 9.63 5.03 9.65
CA HIS A 144 9.63 3.60 9.30
C HIS A 144 10.98 2.95 9.51
N THR A 145 12.10 3.66 9.25
CA THR A 145 13.44 3.13 9.53
C THR A 145 13.61 2.88 11.02
N ALA A 146 13.28 3.86 11.86
CA ALA A 146 13.36 3.75 13.32
C ALA A 146 12.44 2.64 13.87
N LEU A 147 11.22 2.51 13.33
CA LEU A 147 10.29 1.43 13.71
C LEU A 147 10.87 0.04 13.39
N TYR A 148 11.57 -0.13 12.26
CA TYR A 148 12.22 -1.40 11.94
C TYR A 148 13.47 -1.66 12.76
N GLU A 149 14.28 -0.64 13.04
CA GLU A 149 15.41 -0.75 13.97
C GLU A 149 14.94 -1.20 15.35
N PHE A 150 13.89 -0.57 15.87
CA PHE A 150 13.27 -0.98 17.14
C PHE A 150 12.69 -2.40 17.07
N GLY A 151 11.91 -2.69 16.03
CA GLY A 151 11.15 -3.96 15.92
C GLY A 151 12.03 -5.18 15.67
N PHE A 152 13.13 -5.05 14.93
CA PHE A 152 14.08 -6.14 14.73
C PHE A 152 15.13 -6.25 15.85
N GLY A 153 15.41 -5.14 16.55
CA GLY A 153 16.26 -5.06 17.75
C GLY A 153 17.62 -5.78 17.66
N PRO A 154 18.49 -5.60 18.58
CA PRO A 154 19.69 -6.43 18.67
C PRO A 154 19.35 -7.88 19.00
#